data_94b6d479885d3b18fa29a65344035fe4
#
_entry.id   94b6d479885d3b18fa29a65344035fe4
#
_cell.length_a   1.000
_cell.length_b   1.000
_cell.length_c   1.000
_cell.angle_alpha   90.00
_cell.angle_beta   90.00
_cell.angle_gamma   90.00
#
_symmetry.space_group_name_H-M   'P 1'
#
loop_
_entity.id
_entity.type
_entity.pdbx_description
1 polymer ?
#
loop_
_entity_poly.entity_id
_entity_poly.type
_entity_poly.pdbx_seq_one_letter_code
_entity_poly.pdbx_strand_id
1 'polypeptide(L)'
;MNGRKKIPDWVLVQRKKGTEIHRRGDNFYLCKVSSVWDKKLKRSRKITGEYLGKITKEGIASPKQKRILAAFKQVTVKEYGASSYLRAIAADIEESLKRHYPQEYKELFVLSALRLLEQTPLKRFGFYYQNSHLSEVLPDVRTSTKFLGPFLRDIGSRRKVMTAYMKEFLVGSEFAAIDLSEIFTYSEGVNAAMLGHNHKGEYIPQINLALVFSLDKTQPGFFRMIPGSIRDVSSVVATVLELNLKEIVFIGDKGFNSEKNAKAFSAGKLKYILPLKRNSTLIDYDILKKGSRKEFDGVFRFDKRHIWHYTQKRGKEQIITFLDEKLKAEETSTLIYAINQLQKKDETTENTKKIEGYQSRVY
;
A
#
# COMPACT_ATOMS: atom_id res chain seq x y z
N MET A 1 31.39 -50.68 51.11
CA MET A 1 32.33 -50.69 49.97
C MET A 1 31.53 -50.76 48.70
N ASN A 2 31.30 -49.62 48.00
CA ASN A 2 30.61 -49.62 46.72
C ASN A 2 31.59 -50.04 45.63
N GLY A 3 31.57 -51.34 45.26
CA GLY A 3 32.37 -51.88 44.18
C GLY A 3 31.98 -51.18 42.86
N ARG A 4 32.88 -50.37 42.28
CA ARG A 4 32.71 -49.82 40.93
C ARG A 4 32.54 -51.01 39.98
N LYS A 5 31.30 -51.24 39.50
CA LYS A 5 31.02 -52.26 38.47
C LYS A 5 31.97 -52.09 37.30
N LYS A 6 32.77 -53.09 36.99
CA LYS A 6 33.81 -53.11 35.95
C LYS A 6 33.15 -52.77 34.59
N ILE A 7 33.78 -51.88 33.78
CA ILE A 7 33.30 -51.58 32.43
C ILE A 7 33.57 -52.82 31.57
N PRO A 8 32.57 -53.33 30.83
CA PRO A 8 32.75 -54.52 29.99
C PRO A 8 33.80 -54.31 28.89
N ASP A 9 34.50 -55.36 28.50
CA ASP A 9 35.58 -55.29 27.51
C ASP A 9 35.08 -54.77 26.12
N TRP A 10 33.89 -55.18 25.71
CA TRP A 10 33.28 -54.69 24.45
C TRP A 10 33.07 -53.18 24.43
N VAL A 11 32.96 -52.53 25.56
CA VAL A 11 32.86 -51.07 25.70
C VAL A 11 34.22 -50.42 25.65
N LEU A 12 35.22 -51.06 26.29
CA LEU A 12 36.61 -50.55 26.35
C LEU A 12 37.28 -50.54 24.98
N VAL A 13 37.01 -51.53 24.14
CA VAL A 13 37.52 -51.61 22.74
C VAL A 13 37.10 -50.41 21.90
N GLN A 14 35.99 -49.80 22.20
CA GLN A 14 35.48 -48.65 21.45
C GLN A 14 36.09 -47.31 21.87
N ARG A 15 36.92 -47.29 22.91
CA ARG A 15 37.58 -46.08 23.40
C ARG A 15 38.70 -45.66 22.45
N LYS A 16 38.67 -44.43 21.96
CA LYS A 16 39.70 -43.82 21.11
C LYS A 16 40.55 -42.83 21.90
N LYS A 17 41.75 -42.53 21.43
CA LYS A 17 42.60 -41.49 22.01
C LYS A 17 41.85 -40.15 22.06
N GLY A 18 41.94 -39.46 23.21
CA GLY A 18 41.21 -38.21 23.42
C GLY A 18 39.72 -38.36 23.71
N THR A 19 39.27 -39.59 24.09
CA THR A 19 37.87 -39.84 24.47
C THR A 19 37.79 -40.49 25.85
N GLU A 20 36.61 -40.34 26.46
CA GLU A 20 36.28 -40.92 27.76
C GLU A 20 34.90 -41.58 27.72
N ILE A 21 34.78 -42.69 28.46
CA ILE A 21 33.54 -43.44 28.61
C ILE A 21 32.83 -42.98 29.87
N HIS A 22 31.60 -42.49 29.71
CA HIS A 22 30.70 -42.14 30.81
C HIS A 22 29.64 -43.22 30.97
N ARG A 23 29.48 -43.77 32.15
CA ARG A 23 28.44 -44.74 32.49
C ARG A 23 27.23 -44.00 33.11
N ARG A 24 26.02 -44.30 32.63
CA ARG A 24 24.74 -43.84 33.23
C ARG A 24 23.81 -45.05 33.30
N GLY A 25 23.60 -45.58 34.49
CA GLY A 25 22.91 -46.87 34.69
C GLY A 25 23.63 -48.00 33.95
N ASP A 26 22.91 -48.67 33.07
CA ASP A 26 23.47 -49.77 32.24
C ASP A 26 23.94 -49.32 30.87
N ASN A 27 23.90 -48.02 30.59
CA ASN A 27 24.31 -47.46 29.31
C ASN A 27 25.70 -46.81 29.39
N PHE A 28 26.44 -46.89 28.27
CA PHE A 28 27.75 -46.29 28.10
C PHE A 28 27.74 -45.24 27.01
N TYR A 29 28.42 -44.13 27.24
CA TYR A 29 28.45 -42.96 26.37
C TYR A 29 29.88 -42.53 26.14
N LEU A 30 30.23 -42.20 24.89
CA LEU A 30 31.57 -41.73 24.54
C LEU A 30 31.55 -40.21 24.41
N CYS A 31 32.47 -39.53 25.08
CA CYS A 31 32.66 -38.09 25.02
C CYS A 31 34.12 -37.79 24.65
N LYS A 32 34.34 -36.69 23.92
CA LYS A 32 35.70 -36.13 23.78
C LYS A 32 36.20 -35.66 25.12
N VAL A 33 37.50 -35.76 25.33
CA VAL A 33 38.17 -35.26 26.53
C VAL A 33 39.44 -34.53 26.13
N SER A 34 39.66 -33.40 26.74
CA SER A 34 40.91 -32.65 26.67
C SER A 34 41.39 -32.27 28.06
N SER A 35 42.63 -31.84 28.17
CA SER A 35 43.17 -31.33 29.42
C SER A 35 43.72 -29.91 29.21
N VAL A 36 43.47 -29.06 30.17
CA VAL A 36 43.98 -27.68 30.20
C VAL A 36 44.75 -27.51 31.50
N TRP A 37 45.89 -26.85 31.42
CA TRP A 37 46.69 -26.54 32.59
C TRP A 37 46.03 -25.42 33.42
N ASP A 38 45.70 -25.75 34.66
CA ASP A 38 45.15 -24.79 35.60
C ASP A 38 46.32 -24.12 36.37
N LYS A 39 46.55 -22.87 36.05
CA LYS A 39 47.65 -22.07 36.66
C LYS A 39 47.48 -21.85 38.16
N LYS A 40 46.25 -21.79 38.68
CA LYS A 40 45.98 -21.58 40.12
C LYS A 40 46.21 -22.86 40.91
N LEU A 41 45.79 -23.99 40.37
CA LEU A 41 45.92 -25.27 41.04
C LEU A 41 47.21 -26.01 40.69
N LYS A 42 48.07 -25.41 39.83
CA LYS A 42 49.36 -26.00 39.35
C LYS A 42 49.22 -27.46 38.91
N ARG A 43 48.11 -27.80 38.26
CA ARG A 43 47.83 -29.16 37.76
C ARG A 43 47.03 -29.15 36.48
N SER A 44 47.10 -30.23 35.72
CA SER A 44 46.24 -30.42 34.58
C SER A 44 44.81 -30.70 35.03
N ARG A 45 43.87 -29.91 34.46
CA ARG A 45 42.43 -30.07 34.65
C ARG A 45 41.82 -30.69 33.40
N LYS A 46 41.11 -31.79 33.61
CA LYS A 46 40.39 -32.48 32.56
C LYS A 46 39.11 -31.69 32.18
N ILE A 47 38.86 -31.55 30.90
CA ILE A 47 37.64 -30.94 30.34
C ILE A 47 36.94 -32.01 29.50
N THR A 48 35.69 -32.31 29.86
CA THR A 48 34.82 -33.15 29.04
C THR A 48 34.23 -32.29 27.94
N GLY A 49 34.43 -32.70 26.70
CA GLY A 49 33.98 -31.99 25.49
C GLY A 49 32.72 -32.62 24.88
N GLU A 50 32.69 -32.63 23.57
CA GLU A 50 31.54 -33.04 22.74
C GLU A 50 31.11 -34.49 23.03
N TYR A 51 29.82 -34.75 23.18
CA TYR A 51 29.21 -36.05 23.20
C TYR A 51 29.24 -36.70 21.81
N LEU A 52 29.93 -37.84 21.69
CA LEU A 52 30.13 -38.55 20.42
C LEU A 52 29.03 -39.58 20.11
N GLY A 53 28.41 -40.15 21.14
CA GLY A 53 27.34 -41.10 20.96
C GLY A 53 27.24 -42.15 22.06
N LYS A 54 26.21 -43.01 22.00
CA LYS A 54 26.00 -44.17 22.87
C LYS A 54 26.82 -45.35 22.35
N ILE A 55 27.54 -45.99 23.22
CA ILE A 55 28.31 -47.22 22.90
C ILE A 55 27.34 -48.40 22.92
N THR A 56 27.24 -49.12 21.81
CA THR A 56 26.46 -50.36 21.62
C THR A 56 27.41 -51.50 21.26
N LYS A 57 26.91 -52.73 21.26
CA LYS A 57 27.71 -53.90 20.83
C LYS A 57 28.13 -53.83 19.35
N GLU A 58 27.34 -53.10 18.53
CA GLU A 58 27.58 -52.93 17.11
C GLU A 58 28.44 -51.68 16.77
N GLY A 59 28.79 -50.86 17.78
CA GLY A 59 29.59 -49.68 17.59
C GLY A 59 29.05 -48.44 18.31
N ILE A 60 29.49 -47.26 17.90
CA ILE A 60 29.07 -45.99 18.48
C ILE A 60 27.88 -45.45 17.73
N ALA A 61 26.70 -45.47 18.37
CA ALA A 61 25.49 -44.84 17.82
C ALA A 61 25.55 -43.32 18.00
N SER A 62 25.65 -42.58 16.90
CA SER A 62 25.72 -41.12 16.90
C SER A 62 24.48 -40.46 17.52
N PRO A 63 24.62 -39.26 18.11
CA PRO A 63 23.49 -38.54 18.70
C PRO A 63 22.30 -38.42 17.78
N LYS A 64 21.07 -38.54 18.30
CA LYS A 64 19.84 -38.47 17.52
C LYS A 64 19.74 -37.19 16.65
N GLN A 65 20.17 -36.07 17.21
CA GLN A 65 20.19 -34.78 16.45
C GLN A 65 21.15 -34.85 15.24
N LYS A 66 22.36 -35.42 15.40
CA LYS A 66 23.30 -35.57 14.26
C LYS A 66 22.74 -36.48 13.17
N ARG A 67 22.01 -37.54 13.53
CA ARG A 67 21.37 -38.43 12.56
C ARG A 67 20.22 -37.74 11.81
N ILE A 68 19.41 -36.98 12.52
CA ILE A 68 18.32 -36.22 11.91
C ILE A 68 18.89 -35.18 10.94
N LEU A 69 19.88 -34.39 11.37
CA LEU A 69 20.50 -33.37 10.51
C LEU A 69 21.22 -33.97 9.30
N ALA A 70 21.86 -35.12 9.45
CA ALA A 70 22.54 -35.83 8.36
C ALA A 70 21.54 -36.43 7.32
N ALA A 71 20.28 -36.66 7.71
CA ALA A 71 19.24 -37.14 6.83
C ALA A 71 18.71 -36.01 5.89
N PHE A 72 18.86 -34.72 6.27
CA PHE A 72 18.49 -33.59 5.45
C PHE A 72 19.70 -33.11 4.66
N LYS A 73 19.69 -33.30 3.34
CA LYS A 73 20.70 -32.75 2.44
C LYS A 73 20.62 -31.22 2.36
N GLN A 74 19.41 -30.70 2.45
CA GLN A 74 19.13 -29.28 2.42
C GLN A 74 17.83 -28.99 3.18
N VAL A 75 17.81 -27.92 3.97
CA VAL A 75 16.62 -27.37 4.62
C VAL A 75 16.42 -25.97 4.09
N THR A 76 15.30 -25.73 3.43
CA THR A 76 14.88 -24.40 2.97
C THR A 76 13.68 -23.97 3.79
N VAL A 77 13.73 -22.75 4.31
CA VAL A 77 12.60 -22.13 5.03
C VAL A 77 12.07 -21.02 4.16
N LYS A 78 10.78 -21.04 3.88
CA LYS A 78 10.11 -20.02 3.05
C LYS A 78 8.93 -19.43 3.80
N GLU A 79 8.67 -18.15 3.56
CA GLU A 79 7.43 -17.52 3.95
C GLU A 79 6.28 -18.14 3.15
N TYR A 80 5.20 -18.52 3.83
CA TYR A 80 4.06 -19.21 3.23
C TYR A 80 2.74 -18.45 3.42
N GLY A 81 2.47 -17.97 4.64
CA GLY A 81 1.16 -17.52 5.05
C GLY A 81 0.65 -16.32 4.26
N ALA A 82 1.41 -15.24 4.26
CA ALA A 82 1.01 -13.99 3.59
C ALA A 82 1.00 -14.14 2.07
N SER A 83 2.00 -14.83 1.49
CA SER A 83 2.08 -15.09 0.05
C SER A 83 0.92 -15.97 -0.45
N SER A 84 0.58 -17.04 0.29
CA SER A 84 -0.52 -17.94 -0.07
C SER A 84 -1.87 -17.25 0.06
N TYR A 85 -2.08 -16.51 1.14
CA TYR A 85 -3.32 -15.76 1.36
C TYR A 85 -3.52 -14.68 0.29
N LEU A 86 -2.48 -13.87 0.02
CA LEU A 86 -2.56 -12.83 -1.01
C LEU A 86 -2.90 -13.42 -2.39
N ARG A 87 -2.27 -14.54 -2.76
CA ARG A 87 -2.57 -15.19 -4.04
C ARG A 87 -4.00 -15.70 -4.11
N ALA A 88 -4.54 -16.21 -2.99
CA ALA A 88 -5.92 -16.70 -2.95
C ALA A 88 -6.93 -15.58 -3.14
N ILE A 89 -6.75 -14.43 -2.48
CA ILE A 89 -7.67 -13.28 -2.61
C ILE A 89 -7.50 -12.49 -3.91
N ALA A 90 -6.36 -12.59 -4.58
CA ALA A 90 -6.04 -11.90 -5.83
C ALA A 90 -6.08 -12.85 -7.06
N ALA A 91 -6.80 -13.95 -6.97
CA ALA A 91 -6.89 -14.94 -8.06
C ALA A 91 -7.50 -14.35 -9.33
N ASP A 92 -8.51 -13.50 -9.21
CA ASP A 92 -9.14 -12.77 -10.30
C ASP A 92 -8.17 -11.81 -11.01
N ILE A 93 -7.30 -11.14 -10.23
CA ILE A 93 -6.23 -10.27 -10.75
C ILE A 93 -5.19 -11.12 -11.52
N GLU A 94 -4.78 -12.28 -10.98
CA GLU A 94 -3.87 -13.20 -11.67
C GLU A 94 -4.47 -13.67 -13.02
N GLU A 95 -5.75 -14.01 -13.05
CA GLU A 95 -6.44 -14.42 -14.28
C GLU A 95 -6.58 -13.26 -15.28
N SER A 96 -6.87 -12.05 -14.83
CA SER A 96 -6.89 -10.87 -15.69
C SER A 96 -5.51 -10.55 -16.27
N LEU A 97 -4.45 -10.64 -15.45
CA LEU A 97 -3.07 -10.51 -15.92
C LEU A 97 -2.72 -11.55 -16.99
N LYS A 98 -3.12 -12.82 -16.83
CA LYS A 98 -2.90 -13.88 -17.85
C LYS A 98 -3.56 -13.54 -19.18
N ARG A 99 -4.74 -12.94 -19.19
CA ARG A 99 -5.42 -12.54 -20.42
C ARG A 99 -4.70 -11.39 -21.15
N HIS A 100 -4.24 -10.38 -20.41
CA HIS A 100 -3.67 -9.18 -21.01
C HIS A 100 -2.14 -9.24 -21.20
N TYR A 101 -1.44 -9.98 -20.33
CA TYR A 101 0.01 -10.13 -20.30
C TYR A 101 0.41 -11.62 -20.18
N PRO A 102 0.06 -12.46 -21.16
CA PRO A 102 0.19 -13.92 -21.06
C PRO A 102 1.64 -14.40 -20.81
N GLN A 103 2.63 -13.63 -21.24
CA GLN A 103 4.05 -13.97 -21.06
C GLN A 103 4.65 -13.32 -19.79
N GLU A 104 4.11 -12.21 -19.32
CA GLU A 104 4.65 -11.40 -18.25
C GLU A 104 3.83 -11.46 -16.94
N TYR A 105 2.69 -12.16 -16.93
CA TYR A 105 1.78 -12.17 -15.78
C TYR A 105 2.43 -12.63 -14.48
N LYS A 106 3.36 -13.60 -14.55
CA LYS A 106 4.07 -14.09 -13.36
C LYS A 106 4.93 -12.99 -12.75
N GLU A 107 5.76 -12.32 -13.57
CA GLU A 107 6.58 -11.21 -13.14
C GLU A 107 5.73 -10.09 -12.56
N LEU A 108 4.66 -9.67 -13.26
CA LEU A 108 3.77 -8.60 -12.81
C LEU A 108 3.09 -8.94 -11.48
N PHE A 109 2.56 -10.16 -11.35
CA PHE A 109 1.92 -10.60 -10.12
C PHE A 109 2.91 -10.68 -8.96
N VAL A 110 4.06 -11.34 -9.14
CA VAL A 110 5.09 -11.51 -8.10
C VAL A 110 5.67 -10.17 -7.67
N LEU A 111 5.98 -9.27 -8.61
CA LEU A 111 6.50 -7.94 -8.29
C LEU A 111 5.49 -7.12 -7.47
N SER A 112 4.21 -7.18 -7.85
CA SER A 112 3.13 -6.49 -7.12
C SER A 112 2.93 -7.08 -5.72
N ALA A 113 2.91 -8.41 -5.60
CA ALA A 113 2.79 -9.12 -4.33
C ALA A 113 3.96 -8.79 -3.38
N LEU A 114 5.19 -8.88 -3.86
CA LEU A 114 6.37 -8.55 -3.05
C LEU A 114 6.41 -7.06 -2.67
N ARG A 115 5.96 -6.16 -3.56
CA ARG A 115 5.89 -4.74 -3.23
C ARG A 115 4.90 -4.46 -2.11
N LEU A 116 3.78 -5.17 -2.10
CA LEU A 116 2.75 -5.05 -1.07
C LEU A 116 3.22 -5.65 0.27
N LEU A 117 3.78 -6.87 0.24
CA LEU A 117 4.14 -7.61 1.45
C LEU A 117 5.40 -7.07 2.12
N GLU A 118 6.42 -6.72 1.34
CA GLU A 118 7.75 -6.42 1.86
C GLU A 118 8.12 -4.94 1.85
N GLN A 119 7.39 -4.11 1.10
CA GLN A 119 7.63 -2.65 0.94
C GLN A 119 9.11 -2.31 0.65
N THR A 120 9.82 -3.22 0.00
CA THR A 120 11.28 -3.18 -0.18
C THR A 120 11.66 -2.59 -1.54
N PRO A 121 12.87 -2.03 -1.72
CA PRO A 121 13.37 -1.63 -3.02
C PRO A 121 13.49 -2.81 -3.99
N LEU A 122 13.26 -2.57 -5.29
CA LEU A 122 13.31 -3.59 -6.37
C LEU A 122 14.58 -4.45 -6.35
N LYS A 123 15.73 -3.88 -5.96
CA LYS A 123 17.00 -4.61 -5.86
C LYS A 123 17.00 -5.79 -4.89
N ARG A 124 16.06 -5.83 -3.94
CA ARG A 124 15.93 -6.91 -2.96
C ARG A 124 14.88 -7.95 -3.34
N PHE A 125 14.12 -7.74 -4.40
CA PHE A 125 13.02 -8.63 -4.78
C PHE A 125 13.47 -10.06 -5.02
N GLY A 126 14.65 -10.28 -5.60
CA GLY A 126 15.21 -11.62 -5.78
C GLY A 126 15.35 -12.41 -4.48
N PHE A 127 15.82 -11.75 -3.42
CA PHE A 127 15.95 -12.36 -2.11
C PHE A 127 14.57 -12.77 -1.53
N TYR A 128 13.62 -11.84 -1.51
CA TYR A 128 12.28 -12.12 -0.95
C TYR A 128 11.52 -13.15 -1.79
N TYR A 129 11.62 -13.09 -3.12
CA TYR A 129 11.02 -14.08 -3.99
C TYR A 129 11.52 -15.49 -3.69
N GLN A 130 12.84 -15.68 -3.61
CA GLN A 130 13.44 -17.00 -3.33
C GLN A 130 13.04 -17.55 -1.96
N ASN A 131 12.82 -16.69 -0.98
CA ASN A 131 12.43 -17.05 0.38
C ASN A 131 10.91 -17.03 0.63
N SER A 132 10.09 -16.83 -0.41
CA SER A 132 8.63 -16.90 -0.35
C SER A 132 8.08 -18.14 -1.05
N HIS A 133 6.88 -18.54 -0.67
CA HIS A 133 6.12 -19.60 -1.34
C HIS A 133 5.82 -19.27 -2.82
N LEU A 134 5.81 -17.98 -3.19
CA LEU A 134 5.62 -17.58 -4.57
C LEU A 134 6.63 -18.20 -5.53
N SER A 135 7.86 -18.46 -5.08
CA SER A 135 8.90 -19.11 -5.89
C SER A 135 8.60 -20.58 -6.22
N GLU A 136 7.69 -21.21 -5.50
CA GLU A 136 7.25 -22.59 -5.74
C GLU A 136 6.04 -22.65 -6.66
N VAL A 137 5.07 -21.75 -6.43
CA VAL A 137 3.79 -21.76 -7.16
C VAL A 137 3.84 -20.96 -8.48
N LEU A 138 4.75 -19.99 -8.57
CA LEU A 138 5.04 -19.21 -9.77
C LEU A 138 6.55 -19.27 -10.04
N PRO A 139 7.09 -20.41 -10.49
CA PRO A 139 8.53 -20.59 -10.71
C PRO A 139 9.02 -19.76 -11.89
N ASP A 140 10.37 -19.59 -11.96
CA ASP A 140 11.10 -19.01 -13.07
C ASP A 140 10.87 -17.49 -13.28
N VAL A 141 10.40 -16.79 -12.26
CA VAL A 141 10.22 -15.33 -12.30
C VAL A 141 11.59 -14.62 -12.24
N ARG A 142 11.83 -13.75 -13.18
CA ARG A 142 13.09 -12.99 -13.31
C ARG A 142 13.03 -11.74 -12.42
N THR A 143 13.85 -11.71 -11.39
CA THR A 143 13.88 -10.63 -10.39
C THR A 143 15.19 -9.85 -10.34
N SER A 144 16.11 -10.08 -11.27
CA SER A 144 17.38 -9.35 -11.32
C SER A 144 17.18 -7.88 -11.68
N THR A 145 17.94 -6.97 -11.08
CA THR A 145 17.86 -5.53 -11.36
C THR A 145 18.15 -5.18 -12.81
N LYS A 146 19.04 -5.95 -13.47
CA LYS A 146 19.34 -5.79 -14.90
C LYS A 146 18.12 -6.10 -15.78
N PHE A 147 17.27 -7.03 -15.37
CA PHE A 147 16.05 -7.39 -16.07
C PHE A 147 14.90 -6.41 -15.73
N LEU A 148 14.70 -6.09 -14.45
CA LEU A 148 13.53 -5.34 -14.00
C LEU A 148 13.41 -3.94 -14.60
N GLY A 149 14.52 -3.22 -14.77
CA GLY A 149 14.48 -1.87 -15.35
C GLY A 149 13.96 -1.83 -16.80
N PRO A 150 14.54 -2.60 -17.74
CA PRO A 150 14.01 -2.73 -19.10
C PRO A 150 12.59 -3.29 -19.15
N PHE A 151 12.30 -4.32 -18.34
CA PHE A 151 10.98 -4.94 -18.26
C PHE A 151 9.88 -3.94 -17.88
N LEU A 152 10.06 -3.18 -16.81
CA LEU A 152 9.06 -2.19 -16.37
C LEU A 152 8.88 -1.06 -17.38
N ARG A 153 9.95 -0.66 -18.09
CA ARG A 153 9.83 0.31 -19.19
C ARG A 153 9.03 -0.23 -20.36
N ASP A 154 9.27 -1.48 -20.75
CA ASP A 154 8.50 -2.13 -21.82
C ASP A 154 7.02 -2.24 -21.46
N ILE A 155 6.69 -2.77 -20.28
CA ILE A 155 5.31 -2.85 -19.78
C ILE A 155 4.64 -1.46 -19.74
N GLY A 156 5.33 -0.45 -19.20
CA GLY A 156 4.82 0.92 -19.12
C GLY A 156 4.61 1.59 -20.48
N SER A 157 5.30 1.15 -21.52
CA SER A 157 5.13 1.65 -22.90
C SER A 157 3.89 1.08 -23.59
N ARG A 158 3.39 -0.07 -23.15
CA ARG A 158 2.24 -0.79 -23.74
C ARG A 158 0.90 -0.20 -23.31
N ARG A 159 0.70 1.11 -23.51
CA ARG A 159 -0.45 1.85 -23.00
C ARG A 159 -1.81 1.23 -23.33
N LYS A 160 -2.00 0.75 -24.57
CA LYS A 160 -3.27 0.14 -25.01
C LYS A 160 -3.61 -1.11 -24.19
N VAL A 161 -2.61 -1.98 -23.94
CA VAL A 161 -2.78 -3.20 -23.14
C VAL A 161 -3.09 -2.84 -21.69
N MET A 162 -2.34 -1.90 -21.12
CA MET A 162 -2.55 -1.41 -19.76
C MET A 162 -3.98 -0.81 -19.61
N THR A 163 -4.41 0.01 -20.56
CA THR A 163 -5.77 0.59 -20.54
C THR A 163 -6.82 -0.51 -20.62
N ALA A 164 -6.66 -1.52 -21.47
CA ALA A 164 -7.60 -2.63 -21.60
C ALA A 164 -7.68 -3.45 -20.29
N TYR A 165 -6.54 -3.78 -19.69
CA TYR A 165 -6.45 -4.47 -18.41
C TYR A 165 -7.16 -3.68 -17.29
N MET A 166 -6.80 -2.41 -17.12
CA MET A 166 -7.35 -1.58 -16.04
C MET A 166 -8.86 -1.35 -16.23
N LYS A 167 -9.33 -1.19 -17.49
CA LYS A 167 -10.73 -0.96 -17.80
C LYS A 167 -11.64 -2.09 -17.33
N GLU A 168 -11.17 -3.35 -17.26
CA GLU A 168 -11.97 -4.48 -16.76
C GLU A 168 -12.50 -4.23 -15.35
N PHE A 169 -11.73 -3.53 -14.52
CA PHE A 169 -12.10 -3.22 -13.13
C PHE A 169 -13.19 -2.13 -13.03
N LEU A 170 -13.43 -1.38 -14.10
CA LEU A 170 -14.49 -0.36 -14.18
C LEU A 170 -15.77 -0.87 -14.86
N VAL A 171 -15.69 -1.94 -15.65
CA VAL A 171 -16.86 -2.48 -16.35
C VAL A 171 -17.94 -2.89 -15.34
N GLY A 172 -19.17 -2.38 -15.53
CA GLY A 172 -20.28 -2.64 -14.62
C GLY A 172 -20.30 -1.79 -13.35
N SER A 173 -19.39 -0.81 -13.20
CA SER A 173 -19.48 0.18 -12.13
C SER A 173 -20.54 1.22 -12.47
N GLU A 174 -21.29 1.65 -11.46
CA GLU A 174 -22.24 2.77 -11.57
C GLU A 174 -21.55 4.10 -11.29
N PHE A 175 -20.64 4.13 -10.31
CA PHE A 175 -19.92 5.32 -9.89
C PHE A 175 -18.41 5.13 -9.89
N ALA A 176 -17.68 6.15 -10.35
CA ALA A 176 -16.22 6.19 -10.28
C ALA A 176 -15.72 7.54 -9.75
N ALA A 177 -14.91 7.52 -8.71
CA ALA A 177 -14.22 8.69 -8.22
C ALA A 177 -12.98 8.98 -9.07
N ILE A 178 -12.69 10.27 -9.28
CA ILE A 178 -11.48 10.74 -9.96
C ILE A 178 -10.71 11.62 -8.99
N ASP A 179 -9.43 11.31 -8.81
CA ASP A 179 -8.53 12.11 -7.99
C ASP A 179 -7.18 12.33 -8.68
N LEU A 180 -6.51 13.42 -8.30
CA LEU A 180 -5.18 13.77 -8.77
C LEU A 180 -4.23 13.83 -7.57
N SER A 181 -3.32 12.89 -7.48
CA SER A 181 -2.33 12.81 -6.41
C SER A 181 -0.94 13.22 -6.89
N GLU A 182 -0.20 13.93 -6.04
CA GLU A 182 1.15 14.41 -6.32
C GLU A 182 2.18 13.43 -5.77
N ILE A 183 3.16 13.03 -6.57
CA ILE A 183 4.28 12.17 -6.17
C ILE A 183 5.57 12.97 -6.33
N PHE A 184 6.19 13.31 -5.20
CA PHE A 184 7.44 14.07 -5.18
C PHE A 184 8.63 13.16 -5.50
N THR A 185 9.55 13.66 -6.34
CA THR A 185 10.77 12.94 -6.67
C THR A 185 11.86 13.89 -7.12
N TYR A 186 13.06 13.69 -6.61
CA TYR A 186 14.29 14.39 -7.04
C TYR A 186 15.08 13.55 -8.06
N SER A 187 14.46 12.54 -8.67
CA SER A 187 15.12 11.69 -9.67
C SER A 187 15.33 12.44 -10.98
N GLU A 188 16.56 12.59 -11.40
CA GLU A 188 16.93 13.20 -12.70
C GLU A 188 16.61 12.29 -13.90
N GLY A 189 16.43 10.98 -13.65
CA GLY A 189 16.13 10.00 -14.70
C GLY A 189 14.64 9.86 -15.06
N VAL A 190 13.75 10.67 -14.48
CA VAL A 190 12.29 10.62 -14.71
C VAL A 190 11.84 11.88 -15.43
N ASN A 191 11.69 11.81 -16.75
CA ASN A 191 11.32 12.96 -17.59
C ASN A 191 9.98 13.63 -17.22
N ALA A 192 9.06 12.87 -16.60
CA ALA A 192 7.79 13.39 -16.13
C ALA A 192 7.91 14.14 -14.78
N ALA A 193 9.04 14.03 -14.07
CA ALA A 193 9.31 14.76 -12.85
C ALA A 193 9.66 16.21 -13.20
N MET A 194 8.64 17.04 -13.22
CA MET A 194 8.77 18.47 -13.51
C MET A 194 8.38 19.30 -12.29
N LEU A 195 8.92 20.53 -12.22
CA LEU A 195 8.57 21.48 -11.18
C LEU A 195 7.06 21.79 -11.25
N GLY A 196 6.41 21.65 -10.13
CA GLY A 196 5.00 21.93 -9.96
C GLY A 196 4.72 22.39 -8.53
N HIS A 197 3.63 23.11 -8.30
CA HIS A 197 3.22 23.46 -6.96
C HIS A 197 2.47 22.29 -6.33
N ASN A 198 2.77 21.93 -5.13
CA ASN A 198 2.03 20.96 -4.35
C ASN A 198 0.84 21.60 -3.60
N HIS A 199 0.08 20.78 -2.90
CA HIS A 199 -1.05 21.23 -2.06
C HIS A 199 -0.62 22.17 -0.90
N LYS A 200 0.67 22.19 -0.53
CA LYS A 200 1.24 23.10 0.46
C LYS A 200 1.72 24.43 -0.13
N GLY A 201 1.64 24.58 -1.45
CA GLY A 201 2.14 25.77 -2.16
C GLY A 201 3.64 25.74 -2.46
N GLU A 202 4.36 24.66 -2.15
CA GLU A 202 5.77 24.52 -2.46
C GLU A 202 5.97 24.18 -3.94
N TYR A 203 7.05 24.71 -4.54
CA TYR A 203 7.39 24.49 -5.95
C TYR A 203 8.54 23.49 -6.05
N ILE A 204 8.19 22.20 -6.21
CA ILE A 204 9.14 21.10 -6.17
C ILE A 204 8.94 20.12 -7.33
N PRO A 205 9.98 19.33 -7.71
CA PRO A 205 9.83 18.31 -8.74
C PRO A 205 8.83 17.24 -8.33
N GLN A 206 7.84 16.99 -9.18
CA GLN A 206 6.76 16.05 -8.92
C GLN A 206 6.26 15.40 -10.20
N ILE A 207 5.55 14.30 -10.03
CA ILE A 207 4.72 13.65 -11.04
C ILE A 207 3.30 13.69 -10.51
N ASN A 208 2.34 14.04 -11.36
CA ASN A 208 0.93 13.97 -11.00
C ASN A 208 0.37 12.61 -11.44
N LEU A 209 -0.32 11.94 -10.54
CA LEU A 209 -1.01 10.67 -10.79
C LEU A 209 -2.51 10.91 -10.78
N ALA A 210 -3.15 10.84 -11.96
CA ALA A 210 -4.60 10.80 -12.05
C ALA A 210 -5.06 9.36 -11.81
N LEU A 211 -5.96 9.16 -10.85
CA LEU A 211 -6.53 7.87 -10.48
C LEU A 211 -8.03 7.88 -10.72
N VAL A 212 -8.56 6.84 -11.34
CA VAL A 212 -9.98 6.54 -11.43
C VAL A 212 -10.28 5.31 -10.58
N PHE A 213 -11.16 5.45 -9.61
CA PHE A 213 -11.50 4.42 -8.62
C PHE A 213 -12.98 4.07 -8.69
N SER A 214 -13.30 2.80 -8.89
CA SER A 214 -14.68 2.30 -8.82
C SER A 214 -15.18 2.33 -7.37
N LEU A 215 -16.24 3.07 -7.10
CA LEU A 215 -16.83 3.17 -5.77
C LEU A 215 -17.62 1.90 -5.42
N ASP A 216 -18.31 1.32 -6.40
CA ASP A 216 -19.13 0.11 -6.21
C ASP A 216 -18.26 -1.12 -5.95
N LYS A 217 -17.17 -1.26 -6.69
CA LYS A 217 -16.25 -2.39 -6.56
C LYS A 217 -15.12 -2.17 -5.55
N THR A 218 -15.00 -0.94 -5.03
CA THR A 218 -13.98 -0.57 -4.04
C THR A 218 -12.55 -0.87 -4.52
N GLN A 219 -12.25 -0.56 -5.81
CA GLN A 219 -10.96 -0.87 -6.42
C GLN A 219 -10.53 0.16 -7.45
N PRO A 220 -9.19 0.36 -7.65
CA PRO A 220 -8.68 1.22 -8.70
C PRO A 220 -8.99 0.61 -10.08
N GLY A 221 -9.49 1.44 -10.97
CA GLY A 221 -9.87 1.02 -12.32
C GLY A 221 -9.01 1.61 -13.43
N PHE A 222 -8.32 2.71 -13.17
CA PHE A 222 -7.39 3.30 -14.13
C PHE A 222 -6.46 4.30 -13.47
N PHE A 223 -5.27 4.46 -14.05
CA PHE A 223 -4.37 5.54 -13.67
C PHE A 223 -3.66 6.14 -14.89
N ARG A 224 -3.24 7.39 -14.76
CA ARG A 224 -2.42 8.09 -15.73
C ARG A 224 -1.35 8.93 -15.03
N MET A 225 -0.11 8.80 -15.47
CA MET A 225 0.95 9.71 -15.09
C MET A 225 0.90 10.97 -15.95
N ILE A 226 0.96 12.13 -15.30
CA ILE A 226 0.92 13.45 -15.92
C ILE A 226 2.18 14.19 -15.44
N PRO A 227 2.90 14.92 -16.34
CA PRO A 227 4.04 15.72 -15.92
C PRO A 227 3.67 16.70 -14.80
N GLY A 228 4.57 16.86 -13.82
CA GLY A 228 4.32 17.66 -12.62
C GLY A 228 4.03 19.14 -12.89
N SER A 229 4.54 19.68 -13.99
CA SER A 229 4.23 21.06 -14.43
C SER A 229 2.80 21.25 -14.93
N ILE A 230 2.10 20.15 -15.27
CA ILE A 230 0.73 20.20 -15.79
C ILE A 230 -0.24 20.05 -14.63
N ARG A 231 -0.86 21.15 -14.25
CA ARG A 231 -1.98 21.19 -13.29
C ARG A 231 -3.34 21.10 -13.97
N ASP A 232 -3.35 21.05 -15.29
CA ASP A 232 -4.58 21.16 -16.03
C ASP A 232 -5.44 19.90 -15.85
N VAL A 233 -6.52 20.07 -15.16
CA VAL A 233 -7.59 19.10 -14.99
C VAL A 233 -8.13 18.59 -16.34
N SER A 234 -7.91 19.31 -17.42
CA SER A 234 -8.24 18.85 -18.78
C SER A 234 -7.54 17.53 -19.14
N SER A 235 -6.35 17.28 -18.59
CA SER A 235 -5.64 16.01 -18.73
C SER A 235 -6.38 14.84 -18.07
N VAL A 236 -7.08 15.10 -16.98
CA VAL A 236 -7.90 14.09 -16.30
C VAL A 236 -9.18 13.83 -17.09
N VAL A 237 -9.82 14.89 -17.59
CA VAL A 237 -10.98 14.76 -18.49
C VAL A 237 -10.61 13.97 -19.74
N ALA A 238 -9.44 14.24 -20.34
CA ALA A 238 -8.92 13.45 -21.46
C ALA A 238 -8.72 11.96 -21.09
N THR A 239 -8.32 11.69 -19.86
CA THR A 239 -8.19 10.32 -19.34
C THR A 239 -9.54 9.60 -19.31
N VAL A 240 -10.57 10.25 -18.79
CA VAL A 240 -11.93 9.69 -18.72
C VAL A 240 -12.53 9.50 -20.12
N LEU A 241 -12.28 10.43 -21.03
CA LEU A 241 -12.70 10.32 -22.44
C LEU A 241 -12.02 9.13 -23.13
N GLU A 242 -10.74 8.87 -22.84
CA GLU A 242 -10.01 7.72 -23.37
C GLU A 242 -10.62 6.38 -22.89
N LEU A 243 -11.12 6.31 -21.66
CA LEU A 243 -11.80 5.14 -21.14
C LEU A 243 -13.12 4.86 -21.90
N ASN A 244 -13.77 5.87 -22.44
CA ASN A 244 -15.04 5.78 -23.20
C ASN A 244 -16.12 4.96 -22.47
N LEU A 245 -16.27 5.16 -21.17
CA LEU A 245 -17.24 4.49 -20.31
C LEU A 245 -18.42 5.45 -20.05
N LYS A 246 -19.40 5.45 -20.94
CA LYS A 246 -20.53 6.41 -20.92
C LYS A 246 -21.57 6.13 -19.84
N GLU A 247 -21.63 4.92 -19.35
CA GLU A 247 -22.62 4.49 -18.34
C GLU A 247 -22.22 4.89 -16.91
N ILE A 248 -20.95 5.13 -16.70
CA ILE A 248 -20.40 5.46 -15.37
C ILE A 248 -20.63 6.93 -15.05
N VAL A 249 -21.06 7.22 -13.83
CA VAL A 249 -21.12 8.57 -13.28
C VAL A 249 -19.77 8.89 -12.62
N PHE A 250 -19.03 9.83 -13.20
CA PHE A 250 -17.73 10.25 -12.67
C PHE A 250 -17.90 11.31 -11.58
N ILE A 251 -17.26 11.09 -10.45
CA ILE A 251 -17.29 12.00 -9.29
C ILE A 251 -15.89 12.57 -9.09
N GLY A 252 -15.76 13.88 -9.23
CA GLY A 252 -14.49 14.57 -8.98
C GLY A 252 -14.58 15.49 -7.76
N ASP A 253 -13.44 15.93 -7.28
CA ASP A 253 -13.34 16.92 -6.23
C ASP A 253 -13.67 18.35 -6.78
N LYS A 254 -13.80 19.36 -5.89
CA LYS A 254 -14.07 20.75 -6.27
C LYS A 254 -12.98 21.37 -7.15
N GLY A 255 -11.76 20.84 -7.15
CA GLY A 255 -10.66 21.25 -8.02
C GLY A 255 -10.96 20.98 -9.49
N PHE A 256 -11.78 19.96 -9.76
CA PHE A 256 -12.23 19.62 -11.12
C PHE A 256 -13.33 20.53 -11.65
N ASN A 257 -13.94 21.35 -10.81
CA ASN A 257 -15.02 22.23 -11.23
C ASN A 257 -14.47 23.44 -11.98
N SER A 258 -14.57 23.38 -13.29
CA SER A 258 -14.38 24.51 -14.20
C SER A 258 -15.38 24.41 -15.36
N GLU A 259 -15.75 25.54 -15.90
CA GLU A 259 -16.66 25.58 -17.08
C GLU A 259 -16.08 24.78 -18.27
N LYS A 260 -14.76 24.82 -18.45
CA LYS A 260 -14.05 24.06 -19.48
C LYS A 260 -14.22 22.56 -19.29
N ASN A 261 -14.11 22.07 -18.05
CA ASN A 261 -14.26 20.65 -17.74
C ASN A 261 -15.70 20.19 -17.89
N ALA A 262 -16.67 20.96 -17.38
CA ALA A 262 -18.09 20.66 -17.53
C ALA A 262 -18.46 20.56 -19.01
N LYS A 263 -18.01 21.53 -19.86
CA LYS A 263 -18.20 21.46 -21.30
C LYS A 263 -17.56 20.22 -21.94
N ALA A 264 -16.35 19.83 -21.50
CA ALA A 264 -15.67 18.67 -22.04
C ALA A 264 -16.39 17.35 -21.64
N PHE A 265 -16.86 17.21 -20.40
CA PHE A 265 -17.67 16.06 -19.97
C PHE A 265 -18.98 15.99 -20.78
N SER A 266 -19.68 17.12 -20.93
CA SER A 266 -20.93 17.20 -21.69
C SER A 266 -20.72 16.87 -23.17
N ALA A 267 -19.66 17.40 -23.81
CA ALA A 267 -19.28 17.07 -25.18
C ALA A 267 -18.98 15.60 -25.39
N GLY A 268 -18.31 14.95 -24.38
CA GLY A 268 -18.05 13.52 -24.35
C GLY A 268 -19.27 12.66 -24.03
N LYS A 269 -20.43 13.25 -23.74
CA LYS A 269 -21.65 12.57 -23.28
C LYS A 269 -21.39 11.70 -22.02
N LEU A 270 -20.54 12.20 -21.13
CA LEU A 270 -20.24 11.55 -19.86
C LEU A 270 -21.17 12.06 -18.77
N LYS A 271 -21.57 11.19 -17.85
CA LYS A 271 -22.29 11.56 -16.64
C LYS A 271 -21.28 12.00 -15.58
N TYR A 272 -21.53 13.08 -14.85
CA TYR A 272 -20.59 13.57 -13.86
C TYR A 272 -21.27 14.24 -12.67
N ILE A 273 -20.60 14.23 -11.52
CA ILE A 273 -20.93 14.98 -10.30
C ILE A 273 -19.68 15.76 -9.89
N LEU A 274 -19.77 17.08 -9.87
CA LEU A 274 -18.67 17.95 -9.46
C LEU A 274 -19.15 18.95 -8.41
N PRO A 275 -18.50 19.07 -7.26
CA PRO A 275 -18.86 20.06 -6.24
C PRO A 275 -18.62 21.48 -6.75
N LEU A 276 -19.56 22.36 -6.55
CA LEU A 276 -19.41 23.79 -6.85
C LEU A 276 -18.54 24.47 -5.78
N LYS A 277 -17.80 25.50 -6.21
CA LYS A 277 -17.14 26.41 -5.27
C LYS A 277 -18.22 27.24 -4.55
N ARG A 278 -18.03 27.53 -3.27
CA ARG A 278 -19.00 28.32 -2.48
C ARG A 278 -19.26 29.72 -3.03
N ASN A 279 -18.31 30.31 -3.75
CA ASN A 279 -18.46 31.60 -4.41
C ASN A 279 -19.04 31.49 -5.83
N SER A 280 -19.57 30.34 -6.22
CA SER A 280 -20.19 30.16 -7.54
C SER A 280 -21.49 30.95 -7.65
N THR A 281 -21.65 31.72 -8.73
CA THR A 281 -22.87 32.40 -9.06
C THR A 281 -24.02 31.47 -9.46
N LEU A 282 -23.73 30.18 -9.56
CA LEU A 282 -24.72 29.15 -9.84
C LEU A 282 -25.55 28.76 -8.62
N ILE A 283 -25.06 29.08 -7.41
CA ILE A 283 -25.72 28.73 -6.14
C ILE A 283 -26.72 29.84 -5.82
N ASP A 284 -27.98 29.48 -5.65
CA ASP A 284 -29.01 30.39 -5.15
C ASP A 284 -28.92 30.52 -3.62
N TYR A 285 -28.23 31.56 -3.15
CA TYR A 285 -28.09 31.85 -1.75
C TYR A 285 -29.35 32.47 -1.12
N ASP A 286 -30.28 32.98 -1.90
CA ASP A 286 -31.49 33.60 -1.35
C ASP A 286 -32.42 32.58 -0.74
N ILE A 287 -32.48 31.37 -1.30
CA ILE A 287 -33.21 30.25 -0.70
C ILE A 287 -32.53 29.84 0.63
N LEU A 288 -31.21 29.85 0.68
CA LEU A 288 -30.46 29.47 1.89
C LEU A 288 -30.60 30.48 3.06
N LYS A 289 -30.82 31.74 2.74
CA LYS A 289 -31.01 32.82 3.72
C LYS A 289 -32.40 32.81 4.34
N LYS A 290 -33.41 32.29 3.64
CA LYS A 290 -34.79 32.24 4.15
C LYS A 290 -34.86 31.34 5.38
N GLY A 291 -35.58 31.80 6.41
CA GLY A 291 -35.82 31.03 7.62
C GLY A 291 -36.71 29.80 7.39
N SER A 292 -37.60 29.87 6.39
CA SER A 292 -38.51 28.77 6.03
C SER A 292 -37.80 27.76 5.15
N ARG A 293 -38.07 26.46 5.39
CA ARG A 293 -37.57 25.34 4.56
C ARG A 293 -38.62 24.80 3.57
N LYS A 294 -39.69 25.54 3.34
CA LYS A 294 -40.78 25.12 2.45
C LYS A 294 -40.35 25.00 0.97
N GLU A 295 -39.30 25.71 0.56
CA GLU A 295 -38.77 25.67 -0.80
C GLU A 295 -37.71 24.56 -1.02
N PHE A 296 -37.35 23.82 0.03
CA PHE A 296 -36.44 22.69 -0.09
C PHE A 296 -37.18 21.44 -0.58
N ASP A 297 -36.53 20.63 -1.40
CA ASP A 297 -37.10 19.37 -1.92
C ASP A 297 -37.25 18.32 -0.79
N GLY A 298 -36.37 18.39 0.22
CA GLY A 298 -36.44 17.46 1.34
C GLY A 298 -35.30 17.60 2.32
N VAL A 299 -35.29 16.67 3.29
CA VAL A 299 -34.25 16.52 4.31
C VAL A 299 -33.88 15.06 4.45
N PHE A 300 -32.60 14.79 4.58
CA PHE A 300 -32.09 13.45 4.90
C PHE A 300 -31.10 13.50 6.06
N ARG A 301 -30.85 12.35 6.65
CA ARG A 301 -29.89 12.21 7.74
C ARG A 301 -28.55 11.68 7.20
N PHE A 302 -27.47 12.41 7.50
CA PHE A 302 -26.11 12.01 7.18
C PHE A 302 -25.21 12.25 8.40
N ASP A 303 -24.47 11.25 8.83
CA ASP A 303 -23.56 11.32 10.00
C ASP A 303 -24.21 12.00 11.22
N LYS A 304 -25.40 11.53 11.60
CA LYS A 304 -26.22 12.07 12.71
C LYS A 304 -26.65 13.54 12.55
N ARG A 305 -26.49 14.14 11.36
CA ARG A 305 -26.90 15.51 11.03
C ARG A 305 -28.08 15.48 10.07
N HIS A 306 -28.94 16.50 10.11
CA HIS A 306 -30.03 16.69 9.17
C HIS A 306 -29.58 17.65 8.08
N ILE A 307 -29.61 17.19 6.86
CA ILE A 307 -29.15 17.92 5.69
C ILE A 307 -30.36 18.22 4.81
N TRP A 308 -30.68 19.50 4.65
CA TRP A 308 -31.68 19.96 3.72
C TRP A 308 -31.09 20.03 2.32
N HIS A 309 -31.89 19.73 1.31
CA HIS A 309 -31.44 19.86 -0.08
C HIS A 309 -32.53 20.49 -0.96
N TYR A 310 -32.09 21.21 -1.99
CA TYR A 310 -32.94 21.65 -3.05
C TYR A 310 -32.20 21.55 -4.39
N THR A 311 -32.96 21.37 -5.50
CA THR A 311 -32.46 21.09 -6.82
C THR A 311 -32.90 22.16 -7.78
N GLN A 312 -31.94 22.78 -8.47
CA GLN A 312 -32.19 23.70 -9.57
C GLN A 312 -31.88 23.03 -10.89
N LYS A 313 -32.78 23.09 -11.84
CA LYS A 313 -32.54 22.61 -13.22
C LYS A 313 -31.99 23.76 -14.06
N ARG A 314 -30.86 23.52 -14.73
CA ARG A 314 -30.24 24.48 -15.66
C ARG A 314 -29.90 23.78 -16.98
N GLY A 315 -30.82 23.83 -17.93
CA GLY A 315 -30.70 23.10 -19.18
C GLY A 315 -30.63 21.58 -18.94
N LYS A 316 -29.50 20.96 -19.28
CA LYS A 316 -29.26 19.53 -19.05
C LYS A 316 -28.60 19.20 -17.71
N GLU A 317 -28.19 20.24 -16.98
CA GLU A 317 -27.51 20.08 -15.69
C GLU A 317 -28.48 20.28 -14.54
N GLN A 318 -28.18 19.62 -13.42
CA GLN A 318 -28.89 19.82 -12.15
C GLN A 318 -27.88 20.31 -11.12
N ILE A 319 -28.24 21.36 -10.40
CA ILE A 319 -27.47 21.90 -9.29
C ILE A 319 -28.19 21.55 -8.02
N ILE A 320 -27.56 20.70 -7.19
CA ILE A 320 -28.12 20.27 -5.92
C ILE A 320 -27.36 21.00 -4.81
N THR A 321 -28.10 21.81 -4.04
CA THR A 321 -27.54 22.54 -2.92
C THR A 321 -27.95 21.89 -1.61
N PHE A 322 -26.98 21.67 -0.74
CA PHE A 322 -27.15 21.05 0.58
C PHE A 322 -26.96 22.10 1.67
N LEU A 323 -27.85 22.12 2.64
CA LEU A 323 -27.76 22.96 3.83
C LEU A 323 -27.68 22.08 5.08
N ASP A 324 -26.55 22.15 5.75
CA ASP A 324 -26.31 21.55 7.07
C ASP A 324 -26.41 22.65 8.12
N GLU A 325 -27.50 22.69 8.86
CA GLU A 325 -27.76 23.72 9.87
C GLU A 325 -26.73 23.70 11.00
N LYS A 326 -26.27 22.51 11.39
CA LYS A 326 -25.26 22.38 12.45
C LYS A 326 -23.90 22.93 11.95
N LEU A 327 -23.48 22.54 10.77
CA LEU A 327 -22.23 23.04 10.17
C LEU A 327 -22.30 24.55 9.95
N LYS A 328 -23.44 25.07 9.48
CA LYS A 328 -23.66 26.52 9.33
C LYS A 328 -23.47 27.24 10.67
N ALA A 329 -24.05 26.75 11.74
CA ALA A 329 -23.93 27.36 13.07
C ALA A 329 -22.47 27.30 13.58
N GLU A 330 -21.78 26.19 13.41
CA GLU A 330 -20.38 26.02 13.78
C GLU A 330 -19.44 26.96 13.00
N GLU A 331 -19.63 27.08 11.69
CA GLU A 331 -18.87 27.99 10.84
C GLU A 331 -19.14 29.46 11.18
N THR A 332 -20.41 29.81 11.41
CA THR A 332 -20.81 31.15 11.86
C THR A 332 -20.14 31.52 13.18
N SER A 333 -20.18 30.63 14.16
CA SER A 333 -19.51 30.83 15.46
C SER A 333 -18.00 31.05 15.29
N THR A 334 -17.36 30.25 14.44
CA THR A 334 -15.91 30.37 14.13
C THR A 334 -15.60 31.73 13.47
N LEU A 335 -16.42 32.19 12.53
CA LEU A 335 -16.26 33.51 11.91
C LEU A 335 -16.44 34.66 12.90
N ILE A 336 -17.47 34.60 13.76
CA ILE A 336 -17.68 35.60 14.82
C ILE A 336 -16.48 35.64 15.77
N TYR A 337 -15.98 34.48 16.16
CA TYR A 337 -14.78 34.41 16.98
C TYR A 337 -13.57 35.09 16.31
N ALA A 338 -13.34 34.79 15.02
CA ALA A 338 -12.27 35.40 14.25
C ALA A 338 -12.42 36.91 14.15
N ILE A 339 -13.64 37.43 13.92
CA ILE A 339 -13.93 38.87 13.91
C ILE A 339 -13.57 39.49 15.27
N ASN A 340 -14.02 38.91 16.37
CA ASN A 340 -13.72 39.39 17.71
C ASN A 340 -12.20 39.41 18.02
N GLN A 341 -11.44 38.43 17.50
CA GLN A 341 -9.97 38.41 17.66
C GLN A 341 -9.29 39.51 16.85
N LEU A 342 -9.80 39.80 15.64
CA LEU A 342 -9.26 40.88 14.80
C LEU A 342 -9.58 42.24 15.37
N GLN A 343 -10.77 42.46 15.95
CA GLN A 343 -11.17 43.70 16.60
C GLN A 343 -10.33 44.03 17.86
N LYS A 344 -9.76 43.00 18.53
CA LYS A 344 -8.88 43.16 19.67
C LYS A 344 -7.42 43.47 19.29
N LYS A 345 -7.07 43.35 18.01
CA LYS A 345 -5.76 43.71 17.47
C LYS A 345 -5.86 45.10 16.87
N ASP A 346 -4.73 45.84 16.84
CA ASP A 346 -4.69 47.21 16.31
C ASP A 346 -5.41 47.36 14.99
N GLU A 347 -6.16 48.46 14.82
CA GLU A 347 -6.90 48.83 13.63
C GLU A 347 -5.95 49.13 12.45
N THR A 348 -5.52 48.08 11.79
CA THR A 348 -4.80 48.20 10.50
C THR A 348 -5.80 48.13 9.35
N THR A 349 -5.53 48.83 8.25
CA THR A 349 -6.38 48.75 7.02
C THR A 349 -6.56 47.31 6.54
N GLU A 350 -5.58 46.43 6.77
CA GLU A 350 -5.67 45.01 6.41
C GLU A 350 -6.67 44.25 7.32
N ASN A 351 -6.69 44.53 8.61
CA ASN A 351 -7.61 43.90 9.57
C ASN A 351 -9.04 44.34 9.28
N THR A 352 -9.26 45.62 8.96
CA THR A 352 -10.59 46.16 8.59
C THR A 352 -11.16 45.43 7.36
N LYS A 353 -10.38 45.31 6.28
CA LYS A 353 -10.79 44.56 5.08
C LYS A 353 -11.08 43.07 5.38
N LYS A 354 -10.32 42.42 6.26
CA LYS A 354 -10.59 41.04 6.69
C LYS A 354 -11.88 40.93 7.48
N ILE A 355 -12.14 41.87 8.39
CA ILE A 355 -13.38 41.93 9.18
C ILE A 355 -14.60 42.08 8.25
N GLU A 356 -14.57 43.07 7.33
CA GLU A 356 -15.64 43.26 6.33
C GLU A 356 -15.87 41.98 5.52
N GLY A 357 -14.79 41.34 5.06
CA GLY A 357 -14.88 40.08 4.33
C GLY A 357 -15.46 38.92 5.13
N TYR A 358 -15.25 38.87 6.45
CA TYR A 358 -15.89 37.88 7.33
C TYR A 358 -17.34 38.23 7.66
N GLN A 359 -17.64 39.51 7.93
CA GLN A 359 -19.00 39.98 8.17
C GLN A 359 -19.93 39.70 6.98
N SER A 360 -19.47 39.93 5.76
CA SER A 360 -20.24 39.60 4.55
C SER A 360 -20.56 38.11 4.37
N ARG A 361 -19.87 37.22 5.08
CA ARG A 361 -20.12 35.76 5.07
C ARG A 361 -21.06 35.32 6.19
N VAL A 362 -21.18 36.08 7.26
CA VAL A 362 -22.06 35.79 8.42
C VAL A 362 -23.47 36.30 8.17
N TYR A 363 -23.58 37.47 7.52
CA TYR A 363 -24.83 38.16 7.17
C TYR A 363 -25.17 37.99 5.71
#